data_87a1db02de81fc279a9357a25d8f3a21
#
_entry.id   87a1db02de81fc279a9357a25d8f3a21
#
_cell.length_a   1.000
_cell.length_b   1.000
_cell.length_c   1.000
_cell.angle_alpha   90.00
_cell.angle_beta   90.00
_cell.angle_gamma   90.00
#
_symmetry.space_group_name_H-M   'P 1'
#
loop_
_entity.id
_entity.type
_entity.pdbx_description
1 polymer ?
#
loop_
_entity_poly.entity_id
_entity_poly.type
_entity_poly.pdbx_seq_one_letter_code
_entity_poly.pdbx_strand_id
1 'polypeptide(L)'
;MAFQLKVNGQARDVDAVGDTPLLWVLRDNLGLTGTKFGCGIAQCGACTVFLDGKPLRSCSLPVSAVGGAEITTIEGISGRESEAVQRAWVARDVPQCGYCQSGQVMSAVALLKAIKKPSDRDIDLAMNGNLCRCATYVRIRAAIHDAARALEG
;
A
#
# COMPACT_ATOMS: atom_id res chain seq x y z
N MET A 1 0.31 15.73 -21.22
CA MET A 1 -0.68 16.64 -20.61
C MET A 1 -0.32 16.88 -19.14
N ALA A 2 -0.52 18.09 -18.67
CA ALA A 2 -0.26 18.41 -17.27
C ALA A 2 -1.41 17.93 -16.36
N PHE A 3 -1.09 17.19 -15.34
CA PHE A 3 -2.01 16.79 -14.28
C PHE A 3 -1.55 17.38 -12.96
N GLN A 4 -2.48 17.88 -12.17
CA GLN A 4 -2.20 18.25 -10.79
C GLN A 4 -2.74 17.14 -9.88
N LEU A 5 -1.83 16.47 -9.21
CA LEU A 5 -2.14 15.37 -8.29
C LEU A 5 -1.93 15.81 -6.84
N LYS A 6 -2.74 15.29 -5.94
CA LYS A 6 -2.51 15.40 -4.50
C LYS A 6 -1.83 14.13 -4.02
N VAL A 7 -0.57 14.21 -3.64
CA VAL A 7 0.23 13.04 -3.23
C VAL A 7 0.88 13.31 -1.88
N ASN A 8 0.54 12.49 -0.90
CA ASN A 8 1.05 12.58 0.46
C ASN A 8 0.88 14.00 1.06
N GLY A 9 -0.31 14.58 0.89
CA GLY A 9 -0.66 15.90 1.40
C GLY A 9 -0.08 17.08 0.62
N GLN A 10 0.56 16.84 -0.53
CA GLN A 10 1.16 17.89 -1.36
C GLN A 10 0.59 17.88 -2.77
N ALA A 11 0.35 19.08 -3.31
CA ALA A 11 0.03 19.23 -4.73
C ALA A 11 1.30 19.00 -5.55
N ARG A 12 1.20 18.17 -6.57
CA ARG A 12 2.29 17.82 -7.50
C ARG A 12 1.82 17.95 -8.94
N ASP A 13 2.53 18.75 -9.69
CA ASP A 13 2.30 18.87 -11.13
C ASP A 13 3.14 17.84 -11.88
N VAL A 14 2.49 17.08 -12.74
CA VAL A 14 3.15 16.04 -13.56
C VAL A 14 2.75 16.19 -15.01
N ASP A 15 3.70 16.03 -15.91
CA ASP A 15 3.45 15.91 -17.34
C ASP A 15 3.51 14.43 -17.72
N ALA A 16 2.36 13.88 -18.14
CA ALA A 16 2.23 12.49 -18.50
C ALA A 16 1.13 12.30 -19.54
N VAL A 17 1.17 11.20 -20.26
CA VAL A 17 0.05 10.78 -21.13
C VAL A 17 -1.09 10.28 -20.23
N GLY A 18 -2.34 10.63 -20.55
CA GLY A 18 -3.49 10.38 -19.68
C GLY A 18 -3.75 8.91 -19.33
N ASP A 19 -3.35 7.98 -20.18
CA ASP A 19 -3.46 6.54 -19.98
C ASP A 19 -2.26 5.92 -19.22
N THR A 20 -1.24 6.74 -18.90
CA THR A 20 -0.11 6.27 -18.08
C THR A 20 -0.62 5.76 -16.73
N PRO A 21 -0.30 4.51 -16.34
CA PRO A 21 -0.66 4.01 -15.04
C PRO A 21 -0.08 4.87 -13.90
N LEU A 22 -0.89 5.13 -12.88
CA LEU A 22 -0.48 5.92 -11.71
C LEU A 22 0.83 5.40 -11.10
N LEU A 23 1.05 4.09 -11.08
CA LEU A 23 2.29 3.48 -10.60
C LEU A 23 3.54 4.13 -11.23
N TRP A 24 3.55 4.28 -12.55
CA TRP A 24 4.69 4.84 -13.27
C TRP A 24 4.82 6.35 -13.05
N VAL A 25 3.71 7.05 -12.94
CA VAL A 25 3.72 8.48 -12.56
C VAL A 25 4.36 8.68 -11.19
N LEU A 26 4.00 7.85 -10.21
CA LEU A 26 4.60 7.90 -8.86
C LEU A 26 6.10 7.63 -8.91
N ARG A 27 6.52 6.58 -9.64
CA ARG A 27 7.92 6.15 -9.68
C ARG A 27 8.80 7.03 -10.54
N ASP A 28 8.36 7.32 -11.78
CA ASP A 28 9.22 7.93 -12.80
C ASP A 28 9.11 9.45 -12.79
N ASN A 29 7.91 10.02 -12.66
CA ASN A 29 7.72 11.47 -12.63
C ASN A 29 7.98 12.06 -11.24
N LEU A 30 7.54 11.39 -10.16
CA LEU A 30 7.64 11.91 -8.80
C LEU A 30 8.79 11.32 -7.97
N GLY A 31 9.47 10.30 -8.46
CA GLY A 31 10.59 9.66 -7.76
C GLY A 31 10.19 8.86 -6.52
N LEU A 32 8.90 8.56 -6.35
CA LEU A 32 8.37 7.80 -5.22
C LEU A 32 8.47 6.29 -5.53
N THR A 33 9.63 5.71 -5.27
CA THR A 33 9.98 4.35 -5.71
C THR A 33 9.57 3.24 -4.74
N GLY A 34 9.00 3.57 -3.59
CA GLY A 34 8.52 2.60 -2.60
C GLY A 34 7.37 1.72 -3.11
N THR A 35 6.49 2.27 -3.93
CA THR A 35 5.44 1.52 -4.62
C THR A 35 6.07 0.72 -5.77
N LYS A 36 5.82 -0.60 -5.83
CA LYS A 36 6.53 -1.52 -6.72
C LYS A 36 5.66 -2.05 -7.86
N PHE A 37 6.30 -2.32 -9.00
CA PHE A 37 5.70 -3.05 -10.10
C PHE A 37 5.92 -4.57 -9.93
N GLY A 38 4.86 -5.34 -10.13
CA GLY A 38 4.93 -6.80 -10.17
C GLY A 38 4.21 -7.36 -11.39
N CYS A 39 2.88 -7.54 -11.32
CA CYS A 39 2.10 -8.16 -12.39
C CYS A 39 1.61 -7.19 -13.47
N GLY A 40 1.38 -5.93 -13.17
CA GLY A 40 0.79 -4.94 -14.08
C GLY A 40 -0.72 -5.12 -14.37
N ILE A 41 -1.38 -6.07 -13.72
CA ILE A 41 -2.78 -6.45 -13.93
C ILE A 41 -3.61 -6.45 -12.63
N ALA A 42 -3.19 -5.69 -11.65
CA ALA A 42 -3.87 -5.50 -10.35
C ALA A 42 -4.03 -6.78 -9.49
N GLN A 43 -3.20 -7.80 -9.66
CA GLN A 43 -3.34 -9.08 -8.96
C GLN A 43 -2.34 -9.29 -7.81
N CYS A 44 -1.08 -8.81 -7.95
CA CYS A 44 -0.03 -9.17 -6.99
C CYS A 44 0.02 -8.26 -5.74
N GLY A 45 -0.56 -7.07 -5.79
CA GLY A 45 -0.60 -6.13 -4.68
C GLY A 45 0.65 -5.31 -4.41
N ALA A 46 1.77 -5.52 -5.14
CA ALA A 46 3.01 -4.78 -4.94
C ALA A 46 2.86 -3.27 -5.16
N CYS A 47 1.89 -2.86 -5.97
CA CYS A 47 1.61 -1.48 -6.35
C CYS A 47 0.52 -0.81 -5.50
N THR A 48 0.14 -1.36 -4.36
CA THR A 48 -0.95 -0.84 -3.54
C THR A 48 -0.62 0.55 -2.99
N VAL A 49 -1.52 1.48 -3.24
CA VAL A 49 -1.55 2.83 -2.67
C VAL A 49 -2.94 3.08 -2.09
N PHE A 50 -3.14 4.17 -1.35
CA PHE A 50 -4.48 4.63 -1.00
C PHE A 50 -4.94 5.73 -1.94
N LEU A 51 -6.20 5.66 -2.33
CA LEU A 51 -6.93 6.73 -3.00
C LEU A 51 -8.10 7.13 -2.11
N ASP A 52 -8.08 8.35 -1.59
CA ASP A 52 -9.03 8.82 -0.56
C ASP A 52 -9.16 7.83 0.62
N GLY A 53 -8.03 7.32 1.09
CA GLY A 53 -7.95 6.38 2.21
C GLY A 53 -8.32 4.93 1.91
N LYS A 54 -8.67 4.59 0.67
CA LYS A 54 -9.04 3.23 0.25
C LYS A 54 -7.90 2.57 -0.52
N PRO A 55 -7.56 1.31 -0.24
CA PRO A 55 -6.50 0.61 -0.95
C PRO A 55 -6.87 0.38 -2.42
N LEU A 56 -5.89 0.61 -3.29
CA LEU A 56 -6.06 0.50 -4.74
C LEU A 56 -4.77 0.01 -5.38
N ARG A 57 -4.90 -0.69 -6.51
CA ARG A 57 -3.76 -1.15 -7.33
C ARG A 57 -3.40 -0.08 -8.36
N SER A 58 -2.31 0.63 -8.15
CA SER A 58 -1.90 1.75 -8.99
C SER A 58 -1.42 1.35 -10.40
N CYS A 59 -1.07 0.10 -10.61
CA CYS A 59 -0.62 -0.38 -11.93
C CYS A 59 -1.72 -0.42 -13.00
N SER A 60 -3.00 -0.40 -12.61
CA SER A 60 -4.14 -0.48 -13.52
C SER A 60 -5.01 0.79 -13.52
N LEU A 61 -4.64 1.81 -12.76
CA LEU A 61 -5.36 3.08 -12.73
C LEU A 61 -4.65 4.10 -13.63
N PRO A 62 -5.27 4.57 -14.74
CA PRO A 62 -4.73 5.66 -15.53
C PRO A 62 -4.65 6.96 -14.73
N VAL A 63 -3.61 7.75 -14.94
CA VAL A 63 -3.46 9.03 -14.22
C VAL A 63 -4.64 9.98 -14.47
N SER A 64 -5.22 9.95 -15.66
CA SER A 64 -6.41 10.75 -16.00
C SER A 64 -7.65 10.40 -15.17
N ALA A 65 -7.72 9.19 -14.62
CA ALA A 65 -8.84 8.73 -13.81
C ALA A 65 -8.70 9.05 -12.31
N VAL A 66 -7.57 9.58 -11.87
CA VAL A 66 -7.32 9.94 -10.48
C VAL A 66 -8.19 11.14 -10.05
N GLY A 67 -8.36 12.12 -10.94
CA GLY A 67 -9.10 13.33 -10.62
C GLY A 67 -8.47 14.12 -9.47
N GLY A 68 -9.31 14.64 -8.58
CA GLY A 68 -8.89 15.41 -7.40
C GLY A 68 -8.65 14.57 -6.14
N ALA A 69 -8.61 13.24 -6.25
CA ALA A 69 -8.48 12.35 -5.10
C ALA A 69 -7.09 12.45 -4.44
N GLU A 70 -7.05 12.26 -3.13
CA GLU A 70 -5.80 12.22 -2.35
C GLU A 70 -5.13 10.85 -2.50
N ILE A 71 -3.90 10.86 -2.98
CA ILE A 71 -3.06 9.67 -3.10
C ILE A 71 -2.14 9.58 -1.88
N THR A 72 -2.16 8.44 -1.19
CA THR A 72 -1.19 8.15 -0.13
C THR A 72 -0.34 6.94 -0.54
N THR A 73 0.97 7.12 -0.58
CA THR A 73 1.94 6.05 -0.85
C THR A 73 2.60 5.57 0.43
N ILE A 74 3.41 4.51 0.33
CA ILE A 74 4.17 3.99 1.48
C ILE A 74 5.11 5.05 2.07
N GLU A 75 5.59 5.99 1.28
CA GLU A 75 6.46 7.08 1.74
C GLU A 75 5.70 8.10 2.59
N GLY A 76 4.38 8.23 2.43
CA GLY A 76 3.56 9.22 3.13
C GLY A 76 2.53 8.63 4.09
N ILE A 77 2.47 7.31 4.23
CA ILE A 77 1.50 6.68 5.13
C ILE A 77 1.84 7.01 6.59
N SER A 78 0.83 7.38 7.37
CA SER A 78 0.98 7.80 8.77
C SER A 78 -0.23 7.41 9.61
N GLY A 79 -0.15 7.66 10.91
CA GLY A 79 -1.22 7.39 11.87
C GLY A 79 -0.97 6.14 12.69
N ARG A 80 -1.83 5.93 13.70
CA ARG A 80 -1.66 4.86 14.70
C ARG A 80 -1.57 3.46 14.09
N GLU A 81 -2.41 3.15 13.12
CA GLU A 81 -2.42 1.86 12.43
C GLU A 81 -1.13 1.63 11.65
N SER A 82 -0.64 2.67 10.95
CA SER A 82 0.62 2.60 10.21
C SER A 82 1.81 2.35 11.15
N GLU A 83 1.89 3.08 12.26
CA GLU A 83 2.95 2.91 13.25
C GLU A 83 2.93 1.52 13.88
N ALA A 84 1.74 1.03 14.26
CA ALA A 84 1.58 -0.30 14.85
C ALA A 84 2.00 -1.40 13.88
N VAL A 85 1.58 -1.31 12.62
CA VAL A 85 1.95 -2.26 11.56
C VAL A 85 3.46 -2.25 11.34
N GLN A 86 4.07 -1.10 11.16
CA GLN A 86 5.51 -1.00 10.90
C GLN A 86 6.34 -1.53 12.07
N ARG A 87 5.98 -1.21 13.31
CA ARG A 87 6.63 -1.76 14.50
C ARG A 87 6.53 -3.28 14.57
N ALA A 88 5.36 -3.83 14.29
CA ALA A 88 5.15 -5.28 14.27
C ALA A 88 5.97 -5.96 13.16
N TRP A 89 6.06 -5.34 11.98
CA TRP A 89 6.90 -5.82 10.87
C TRP A 89 8.37 -5.92 11.25
N VAL A 90 8.90 -4.90 11.94
CA VAL A 90 10.28 -4.90 12.45
C VAL A 90 10.45 -5.95 13.55
N ALA A 91 9.54 -5.99 14.51
CA ALA A 91 9.64 -6.92 15.65
C ALA A 91 9.58 -8.40 15.23
N ARG A 92 8.84 -8.71 14.17
CA ARG A 92 8.71 -10.06 13.60
C ARG A 92 9.72 -10.39 12.52
N ASP A 93 10.57 -9.44 12.15
CA ASP A 93 11.52 -9.58 11.05
C ASP A 93 10.83 -10.14 9.77
N VAL A 94 9.71 -9.51 9.40
CA VAL A 94 8.81 -10.02 8.35
C VAL A 94 9.49 -10.11 6.99
N PRO A 95 10.20 -9.09 6.47
CA PRO A 95 10.72 -9.11 5.11
C PRO A 95 11.82 -10.13 4.90
N GLN A 96 11.87 -10.67 3.66
CA GLN A 96 13.07 -11.32 3.14
C GLN A 96 13.67 -10.43 2.03
N CYS A 97 13.26 -10.58 0.75
CA CYS A 97 13.76 -9.68 -0.28
C CYS A 97 13.22 -8.25 -0.15
N GLY A 98 12.09 -8.07 0.51
CA GLY A 98 11.46 -6.77 0.77
C GLY A 98 10.61 -6.22 -0.37
N TYR A 99 10.62 -6.84 -1.55
CA TYR A 99 9.98 -6.27 -2.75
C TYR A 99 8.46 -6.09 -2.63
N CYS A 100 7.76 -7.05 -2.04
CA CYS A 100 6.31 -7.01 -1.86
C CYS A 100 5.85 -6.22 -0.61
N GLN A 101 6.77 -5.82 0.26
CA GLN A 101 6.42 -5.41 1.62
C GLN A 101 5.73 -4.06 1.69
N SER A 102 6.04 -3.10 0.80
CA SER A 102 5.30 -1.83 0.75
C SER A 102 3.81 -2.08 0.51
N GLY A 103 3.46 -2.92 -0.47
CA GLY A 103 2.06 -3.32 -0.73
C GLY A 103 1.44 -4.10 0.43
N GLN A 104 2.19 -5.00 1.07
CA GLN A 104 1.73 -5.76 2.23
C GLN A 104 1.39 -4.84 3.40
N VAL A 105 2.25 -3.88 3.71
CA VAL A 105 2.03 -2.89 4.79
C VAL A 105 0.81 -2.02 4.48
N MET A 106 0.68 -1.50 3.27
CA MET A 106 -0.47 -0.69 2.86
C MET A 106 -1.79 -1.44 3.06
N SER A 107 -1.86 -2.69 2.62
CA SER A 107 -3.05 -3.53 2.77
C SER A 107 -3.34 -3.87 4.23
N ALA A 108 -2.32 -4.15 5.04
CA ALA A 108 -2.47 -4.41 6.47
C ALA A 108 -3.00 -3.19 7.24
N VAL A 109 -2.51 -2.00 6.91
CA VAL A 109 -3.00 -0.75 7.50
C VAL A 109 -4.47 -0.52 7.14
N ALA A 110 -4.86 -0.75 5.88
CA ALA A 110 -6.24 -0.64 5.45
C ALA A 110 -7.16 -1.61 6.21
N LEU A 111 -6.71 -2.85 6.42
CA LEU A 111 -7.43 -3.85 7.22
C LEU A 111 -7.66 -3.36 8.64
N LEU A 112 -6.62 -2.91 9.33
CA LEU A 112 -6.73 -2.49 10.75
C LEU A 112 -7.54 -1.20 10.94
N LYS A 113 -7.61 -0.35 9.91
CA LYS A 113 -8.55 0.78 9.91
C LYS A 113 -10.01 0.33 9.83
N ALA A 114 -10.28 -0.74 9.09
CA ALA A 114 -11.62 -1.28 8.89
C ALA A 114 -12.05 -2.23 10.01
N ILE A 115 -11.15 -3.11 10.46
CA ILE A 115 -11.42 -4.16 11.47
C ILE A 115 -10.38 -4.07 12.57
N LYS A 116 -10.80 -3.67 13.77
CA LYS A 116 -9.89 -3.46 14.91
C LYS A 116 -9.30 -4.76 15.46
N LYS A 117 -10.07 -5.85 15.41
CA LYS A 117 -9.68 -7.19 15.90
C LYS A 117 -9.93 -8.23 14.81
N PRO A 118 -9.07 -8.27 13.77
CA PRO A 118 -9.28 -9.21 12.69
C PRO A 118 -9.03 -10.64 13.14
N SER A 119 -9.89 -11.56 12.71
CA SER A 119 -9.63 -12.98 12.79
C SER A 119 -8.63 -13.42 11.72
N ASP A 120 -8.11 -14.64 11.79
CA ASP A 120 -7.26 -15.21 10.74
C ASP A 120 -7.96 -15.15 9.38
N ARG A 121 -9.26 -15.43 9.34
CA ARG A 121 -10.06 -15.36 8.11
C ARG A 121 -10.13 -13.95 7.55
N ASP A 122 -10.31 -12.94 8.40
CA ASP A 122 -10.34 -11.54 7.96
C ASP A 122 -8.99 -11.13 7.37
N ILE A 123 -7.89 -11.56 8.01
CA ILE A 123 -6.54 -11.31 7.53
C ILE A 123 -6.32 -12.01 6.18
N ASP A 124 -6.69 -13.29 6.06
CA ASP A 124 -6.52 -14.04 4.83
C ASP A 124 -7.29 -13.40 3.67
N LEU A 125 -8.53 -12.98 3.90
CA LEU A 125 -9.34 -12.32 2.89
C LEU A 125 -8.76 -10.95 2.48
N ALA A 126 -8.32 -10.14 3.44
CA ALA A 126 -7.78 -8.81 3.16
C ALA A 126 -6.41 -8.88 2.46
N MET A 127 -5.58 -9.86 2.80
CA MET A 127 -4.21 -10.00 2.30
C MET A 127 -4.09 -10.92 1.08
N ASN A 128 -5.14 -11.59 0.68
CA ASN A 128 -5.17 -12.56 -0.42
C ASN A 128 -4.64 -12.00 -1.76
N GLY A 129 -4.88 -10.72 -2.04
CA GLY A 129 -4.36 -10.03 -3.22
C GLY A 129 -2.92 -9.51 -3.10
N ASN A 130 -2.17 -9.89 -2.05
CA ASN A 130 -0.78 -9.46 -1.84
C ASN A 130 0.12 -10.68 -1.86
N LEU A 131 0.85 -10.86 -2.97
CA LEU A 131 1.69 -12.02 -3.19
C LEU A 131 3.12 -11.79 -2.70
N CYS A 132 3.71 -12.81 -2.09
CA CYS A 132 5.10 -12.82 -1.64
C CYS A 132 5.81 -14.06 -2.17
N ARG A 133 6.80 -13.88 -3.04
CA ARG A 133 7.59 -15.00 -3.59
C ARG A 133 8.48 -15.66 -2.52
N CYS A 134 8.86 -14.91 -1.49
CA CYS A 134 9.62 -15.43 -0.34
C CYS A 134 8.74 -16.15 0.69
N ALA A 135 7.42 -16.20 0.47
CA ALA A 135 6.45 -16.87 1.32
C ALA A 135 6.42 -16.36 2.78
N THR A 136 6.51 -15.05 2.98
CA THR A 136 6.50 -14.44 4.33
C THR A 136 5.11 -14.38 4.98
N TYR A 137 4.13 -15.07 4.46
CA TYR A 137 2.71 -14.99 4.87
C TYR A 137 2.46 -15.29 6.34
N VAL A 138 3.14 -16.29 6.91
CA VAL A 138 2.99 -16.65 8.34
C VAL A 138 3.44 -15.50 9.24
N ARG A 139 4.57 -14.86 8.90
CA ARG A 139 5.07 -13.70 9.64
C ARG A 139 4.16 -12.48 9.47
N ILE A 140 3.64 -12.24 8.27
CA ILE A 140 2.69 -11.16 7.99
C ILE A 140 1.44 -11.30 8.86
N ARG A 141 0.82 -12.50 8.90
CA ARG A 141 -0.35 -12.76 9.72
C ARG A 141 -0.07 -12.51 11.20
N ALA A 142 1.04 -13.02 11.71
CA ALA A 142 1.46 -12.83 13.10
C ALA A 142 1.68 -11.34 13.41
N ALA A 143 2.34 -10.61 12.52
CA ALA A 143 2.59 -9.17 12.68
C ALA A 143 1.28 -8.36 12.68
N ILE A 144 0.30 -8.71 11.85
CA ILE A 144 -1.01 -8.05 11.84
C ILE A 144 -1.74 -8.26 13.19
N HIS A 145 -1.70 -9.47 13.75
CA HIS A 145 -2.26 -9.71 15.07
C HIS A 145 -1.54 -8.92 16.17
N ASP A 146 -0.20 -8.83 16.10
CA ASP A 146 0.56 -8.02 17.07
C ASP A 146 0.21 -6.54 16.97
N ALA A 147 0.10 -6.02 15.75
CA ALA A 147 -0.30 -4.63 15.51
C ALA A 147 -1.72 -4.36 16.04
N ALA A 148 -2.66 -5.28 15.79
CA ALA A 148 -4.03 -5.17 16.30
C ALA A 148 -4.06 -5.10 17.84
N ARG A 149 -3.31 -5.97 18.51
CA ARG A 149 -3.20 -5.95 19.99
C ARG A 149 -2.58 -4.64 20.49
N ALA A 150 -1.56 -4.13 19.83
CA ALA A 150 -0.94 -2.85 20.19
C ALA A 150 -1.89 -1.65 20.07
N LEU A 151 -2.89 -1.74 19.19
CA LEU A 151 -3.90 -0.69 19.00
C LEU A 151 -5.03 -0.74 20.06
N GLU A 152 -5.17 -1.84 20.79
CA GLU A 152 -6.17 -1.98 21.86
C GLU A 152 -5.77 -1.24 23.15
N GLY A 153 -4.48 -1.03 23.37
CA GLY A 153 -3.92 -0.27 24.49
C GLY A 153 -3.81 1.19 24.16
#